data_4e38cf7b31b860838e40c4c0703f95eb
#
_entry.id   4e38cf7b31b860838e40c4c0703f95eb
#
_cell.length_a   1.000
_cell.length_b   1.000
_cell.length_c   1.000
_cell.angle_alpha   90.00
_cell.angle_beta   90.00
_cell.angle_gamma   90.00
#
_symmetry.space_group_name_H-M   'P 1'
#
loop_
_entity.id
_entity.type
_entity.pdbx_description
1 polymer ?
#
loop_
_entity_poly.entity_id
_entity_poly.type
_entity_poly.pdbx_seq_one_letter_code
_entity_poly.pdbx_strand_id
1 'polypeptide(L)'
;MLNQTGITSKSAVTRKTILFDTKLFFALPCKVSDSAGTILAGSPVSGDLSNRDTAFTVGGDNPVGILEHDVVIKDGETSANAGVIVFGFIDEDKLDPKVTAMLTEDVKSKLSKITFCK
;
A
#
# COMPACT_ATOMS: atom_id res chain seq x y z
N MET A 1 15.08 28.48 -4.20
CA MET A 1 14.21 27.99 -4.45
C MET A 1 13.80 27.47 -4.53
N LEU A 2 14.25 27.35 -4.25
CA LEU A 2 13.50 26.73 -4.49
C LEU A 2 13.17 26.25 -4.39
N ASN A 3 13.74 26.11 -3.97
CA ASN A 3 13.01 25.55 -4.08
C ASN A 3 12.77 25.14 -3.85
N GLN A 4 13.13 24.90 -3.47
CA GLN A 4 12.50 24.39 -3.54
C GLN A 4 12.05 23.91 -3.25
N THR A 5 12.84 24.17 -2.85
CA THR A 5 12.05 23.66 -2.84
C THR A 5 11.60 23.15 -3.00
N GLY A 6 12.06 23.38 -2.84
CA GLY A 6 11.34 22.72 -3.17
C GLY A 6 10.91 22.39 -3.41
N ILE A 7 11.15 22.31 -3.42
CA ILE A 7 10.31 21.94 -3.84
C ILE A 7 9.70 21.71 -4.14
N THR A 8 9.99 21.76 -4.07
CA THR A 8 9.06 21.45 -4.47
C THR A 8 8.38 21.23 -4.64
N SER A 9 8.58 21.50 -4.70
CA SER A 9 7.58 21.23 -4.82
C SER A 9 6.94 21.12 -5.15
N LYS A 10 7.03 21.21 -5.41
CA LYS A 10 6.18 20.91 -5.64
C LYS A 10 5.42 20.53 -5.73
N SER A 11 5.49 20.67 -5.75
CA SER A 11 4.53 20.19 -5.61
C SER A 11 3.87 19.83 -5.67
N ALA A 12 4.57 20.84 -5.98
CA ALA A 12 3.74 20.26 -5.35
C ALA A 12 2.63 19.26 -5.57
N VAL A 13 2.74 18.54 -6.26
CA VAL A 13 1.74 17.51 -6.33
C VAL A 13 1.54 16.91 -4.96
N THR A 14 0.38 17.05 -4.50
CA THR A 14 0.05 16.44 -3.25
C THR A 14 -0.34 15.02 -3.51
N ARG A 15 0.59 14.12 -3.33
CA ARG A 15 0.24 12.72 -3.36
C ARG A 15 -0.48 12.40 -2.06
N LYS A 16 -1.69 11.90 -2.19
CA LYS A 16 -2.48 11.51 -1.04
C LYS A 16 -1.84 10.29 -0.39
N THR A 17 -1.53 10.40 0.89
CA THR A 17 -0.99 9.27 1.64
C THR A 17 -2.04 8.72 2.58
N ILE A 18 -2.03 7.39 2.75
CA ILE A 18 -2.89 6.71 3.72
C ILE A 18 -2.24 6.65 5.10
N LEU A 19 -0.99 7.07 5.22
CA LEU A 19 -0.29 7.02 6.50
C LEU A 19 -0.81 8.08 7.45
N PHE A 20 -1.07 7.69 8.68
CA PHE A 20 -1.37 8.61 9.76
C PHE A 20 -0.11 9.35 10.19
N ASP A 21 1.01 8.62 10.27
CA ASP A 21 2.31 9.17 10.62
C ASP A 21 3.29 8.83 9.50
N THR A 22 3.81 9.85 8.81
CA THR A 22 4.74 9.67 7.71
C THR A 22 6.18 9.54 8.15
N LYS A 23 6.46 9.64 9.45
CA LYS A 23 7.81 9.53 10.00
C LYS A 23 8.13 8.14 10.53
N LEU A 24 7.12 7.36 10.84
CA LEU A 24 7.28 6.07 11.50
C LEU A 24 6.52 5.02 10.71
N PHE A 25 7.14 4.54 9.65
CA PHE A 25 6.59 3.43 8.89
C PHE A 25 7.71 2.71 8.16
N PHE A 26 7.42 1.50 7.74
CA PHE A 26 8.36 0.71 6.96
C PHE A 26 7.64 0.07 5.78
N ALA A 27 8.10 0.38 4.57
CA ALA A 27 7.56 -0.19 3.34
C ALA A 27 8.66 -0.87 2.57
N LEU A 28 8.33 -2.01 1.97
CA LEU A 28 9.27 -2.78 1.16
C LEU A 28 8.83 -2.74 -0.30
N PRO A 29 9.78 -2.60 -1.24
CA PRO A 29 9.44 -2.74 -2.66
C PRO A 29 9.15 -4.20 -2.96
N CYS A 30 8.00 -4.45 -3.55
CA CYS A 30 7.54 -5.80 -3.89
C CYS A 30 6.91 -5.80 -5.27
N LYS A 31 6.88 -6.96 -5.90
CA LYS A 31 6.13 -7.15 -7.12
C LYS A 31 4.73 -7.62 -6.73
N VAL A 32 3.70 -6.95 -7.24
CA VAL A 32 2.32 -7.27 -6.93
C VAL A 32 1.61 -7.70 -8.21
N SER A 33 0.90 -8.81 -8.15
CA SER A 33 0.21 -9.42 -9.28
C SER A 33 -1.30 -9.28 -9.13
N ASP A 34 -1.97 -8.90 -10.20
CA ASP A 34 -3.42 -8.86 -10.27
C ASP A 34 -3.82 -8.77 -11.74
N SER A 35 -5.11 -8.80 -12.02
CA SER A 35 -5.61 -8.50 -13.35
C SER A 35 -5.35 -7.03 -13.68
N ALA A 36 -5.36 -6.69 -14.99
CA ALA A 36 -5.13 -5.32 -15.42
C ALA A 36 -6.13 -4.37 -14.77
N GLY A 37 -5.66 -3.18 -14.40
CA GLY A 37 -6.47 -2.16 -13.76
C GLY A 37 -5.75 -1.51 -12.61
N THR A 38 -6.48 -0.74 -11.82
CA THR A 38 -5.93 -0.02 -10.68
C THR A 38 -6.20 -0.77 -9.38
N ILE A 39 -5.14 -1.00 -8.62
CA ILE A 39 -5.23 -1.55 -7.26
C ILE A 39 -5.08 -0.38 -6.31
N LEU A 40 -6.05 -0.20 -5.43
CA LEU A 40 -6.11 0.99 -4.57
C LEU A 40 -5.14 0.88 -3.39
N ALA A 41 -4.61 2.02 -2.97
CA ALA A 41 -3.76 2.12 -1.78
C ALA A 41 -4.51 1.57 -0.57
N GLY A 42 -3.80 0.84 0.28
CA GLY A 42 -4.37 0.20 1.45
C GLY A 42 -4.86 -1.21 1.23
N SER A 43 -4.91 -1.67 -0.03
CA SER A 43 -5.33 -3.04 -0.33
C SER A 43 -4.37 -4.03 0.33
N PRO A 44 -4.88 -5.03 1.05
CA PRO A 44 -4.03 -6.04 1.67
C PRO A 44 -3.41 -6.93 0.60
N VAL A 45 -2.15 -7.31 0.81
CA VAL A 45 -1.44 -8.21 -0.09
C VAL A 45 -0.85 -9.36 0.70
N SER A 46 -0.85 -10.52 0.08
CA SER A 46 -0.34 -11.76 0.66
C SER A 46 0.87 -12.23 -0.12
N GLY A 47 1.86 -12.77 0.58
CA GLY A 47 3.07 -13.26 -0.06
C GLY A 47 4.13 -13.61 0.97
N ASP A 48 5.32 -13.90 0.47
CA ASP A 48 6.45 -14.29 1.31
C ASP A 48 7.46 -13.14 1.35
N LEU A 49 7.57 -12.49 2.50
CA LEU A 49 8.48 -11.36 2.70
C LEU A 49 9.95 -11.78 2.59
N SER A 50 10.25 -13.06 2.75
CA SER A 50 11.61 -13.56 2.59
C SER A 50 11.95 -13.86 1.13
N ASN A 51 10.96 -13.77 0.22
CA ASN A 51 11.16 -14.00 -1.21
C ASN A 51 10.33 -13.00 -2.01
N ARG A 52 10.79 -11.75 -2.06
CA ARG A 52 10.04 -10.66 -2.71
C ARG A 52 10.13 -10.68 -4.24
N ASP A 53 10.95 -11.56 -4.80
CA ASP A 53 10.99 -11.76 -6.25
C ASP A 53 9.76 -12.50 -6.75
N THR A 54 9.11 -13.27 -5.90
CA THR A 54 7.84 -13.91 -6.21
C THR A 54 6.72 -12.90 -6.02
N ALA A 55 5.82 -12.81 -7.00
CA ALA A 55 4.75 -11.82 -6.96
C ALA A 55 3.81 -12.04 -5.77
N PHE A 56 3.48 -10.94 -5.12
CA PHE A 56 2.48 -10.92 -4.06
C PHE A 56 1.10 -10.77 -4.70
N THR A 57 0.09 -11.31 -4.05
CA THR A 57 -1.28 -11.26 -4.55
C THR A 57 -2.13 -10.34 -3.69
N VAL A 58 -3.08 -9.65 -4.34
CA VAL A 58 -4.03 -8.79 -3.63
C VAL A 58 -5.06 -9.66 -2.93
N GLY A 59 -5.32 -9.37 -1.67
CA GLY A 59 -6.20 -10.19 -0.86
C GLY A 59 -5.49 -11.45 -0.38
N GLY A 60 -6.20 -12.58 -0.38
CA GLY A 60 -5.63 -13.85 0.07
C GLY A 60 -5.81 -14.07 1.56
N ASP A 61 -5.45 -15.28 2.00
CA ASP A 61 -5.74 -15.71 3.37
C ASP A 61 -4.66 -15.33 4.37
N ASN A 62 -3.51 -14.88 3.89
CA ASN A 62 -2.37 -14.62 4.76
C ASN A 62 -1.71 -13.29 4.43
N PRO A 63 -2.41 -12.15 4.65
CA PRO A 63 -1.87 -10.85 4.33
C PRO A 63 -0.64 -10.54 5.18
N VAL A 64 0.37 -9.93 4.55
CA VAL A 64 1.63 -9.55 5.20
C VAL A 64 1.83 -8.05 5.22
N GLY A 65 1.05 -7.30 4.44
CA GLY A 65 1.14 -5.85 4.37
C GLY A 65 0.03 -5.27 3.52
N ILE A 66 0.09 -3.97 3.33
CA ILE A 66 -0.88 -3.24 2.51
C ILE A 66 -0.15 -2.33 1.54
N LEU A 67 -0.79 -2.02 0.40
CA LEU A 67 -0.19 -1.15 -0.59
C LEU A 67 -0.07 0.28 -0.08
N GLU A 68 1.08 0.89 -0.30
CA GLU A 68 1.34 2.27 0.10
C GLU A 68 0.64 3.27 -0.80
N HIS A 69 0.58 2.99 -2.10
CA HIS A 69 0.01 3.87 -3.11
C HIS A 69 -0.84 3.07 -4.09
N ASP A 70 -1.67 3.76 -4.86
CA ASP A 70 -2.38 3.11 -5.96
C ASP A 70 -1.37 2.56 -6.95
N VAL A 71 -1.67 1.38 -7.47
CA VAL A 71 -0.81 0.67 -8.43
C VAL A 71 -1.62 0.36 -9.67
N VAL A 72 -1.05 0.67 -10.83
CA VAL A 72 -1.70 0.39 -12.11
C VAL A 72 -1.00 -0.77 -12.80
N ILE A 73 -1.75 -1.81 -13.10
CA ILE A 73 -1.27 -2.93 -13.91
C ILE A 73 -1.81 -2.70 -15.31
N LYS A 74 -0.90 -2.51 -16.25
CA LYS A 74 -1.24 -2.16 -17.64
C LYS A 74 -1.80 -3.36 -18.38
N ASP A 75 -2.58 -3.08 -19.41
CA ASP A 75 -3.10 -4.12 -20.28
C ASP A 75 -1.95 -4.95 -20.85
N GLY A 76 -2.10 -6.26 -20.78
CA GLY A 76 -1.07 -7.19 -21.24
C GLY A 76 -0.02 -7.52 -20.20
N GLU A 77 -0.03 -6.83 -19.04
CA GLU A 77 0.86 -7.12 -17.93
C GLU A 77 0.11 -7.83 -16.82
N THR A 78 0.83 -8.60 -16.01
CA THR A 78 0.24 -9.36 -14.90
C THR A 78 0.75 -8.91 -13.54
N SER A 79 1.71 -7.99 -13.51
CA SER A 79 2.29 -7.51 -12.27
C SER A 79 2.85 -6.11 -12.42
N ALA A 80 3.08 -5.45 -11.30
CA ALA A 80 3.72 -4.15 -11.23
C ALA A 80 4.52 -4.05 -9.93
N ASN A 81 5.53 -3.20 -9.92
CA ASN A 81 6.30 -2.94 -8.71
C ASN A 81 5.54 -1.97 -7.83
N ALA A 82 5.55 -2.24 -6.53
CA ALA A 82 4.80 -1.44 -5.58
C ALA A 82 5.51 -1.40 -4.23
N GLY A 83 5.22 -0.38 -3.44
CA GLY A 83 5.61 -0.34 -2.04
C GLY A 83 4.56 -1.04 -1.19
N VAL A 84 4.98 -1.93 -0.32
CA VAL A 84 4.10 -2.64 0.60
C VAL A 84 4.46 -2.24 2.02
N ILE A 85 3.51 -1.60 2.71
CA ILE A 85 3.69 -1.19 4.11
C ILE A 85 3.56 -2.43 4.98
N VAL A 86 4.61 -2.71 5.74
CA VAL A 86 4.65 -3.86 6.66
C VAL A 86 4.64 -3.44 8.13
N PHE A 87 4.83 -2.15 8.39
CA PHE A 87 4.81 -1.57 9.73
C PHE A 87 4.35 -0.11 9.62
N GLY A 88 3.46 0.32 10.50
CA GLY A 88 3.09 1.72 10.52
C GLY A 88 1.70 1.97 11.09
N PHE A 89 1.31 3.24 11.04
CA PHE A 89 0.02 3.72 11.50
C PHE A 89 -0.76 4.23 10.31
N ILE A 90 -1.93 3.68 10.07
CA ILE A 90 -2.75 3.96 8.90
C ILE A 90 -3.98 4.75 9.32
N ASP A 91 -4.26 5.81 8.58
CA ASP A 91 -5.47 6.60 8.79
C ASP A 91 -6.60 6.00 7.96
N GLU A 92 -7.51 5.30 8.63
CA GLU A 92 -8.62 4.64 7.95
C GLU A 92 -9.53 5.61 7.21
N ASP A 93 -9.59 6.86 7.65
CA ASP A 93 -10.42 7.86 6.98
C ASP A 93 -9.89 8.23 5.59
N LYS A 94 -8.63 7.92 5.31
CA LYS A 94 -8.02 8.17 4.01
C LYS A 94 -8.14 6.99 3.04
N LEU A 95 -8.69 5.88 3.50
CA LEU A 95 -8.86 4.69 2.67
C LEU A 95 -10.14 4.79 1.85
N ASP A 96 -10.09 4.27 0.63
CA ASP A 96 -11.28 4.13 -0.20
C ASP A 96 -12.24 3.13 0.47
N PRO A 97 -13.56 3.37 0.41
CA PRO A 97 -14.53 2.43 0.99
C PRO A 97 -14.38 0.99 0.49
N LYS A 98 -13.95 0.81 -0.76
CA LYS A 98 -13.70 -0.53 -1.30
C LYS A 98 -12.57 -1.23 -0.57
N VAL A 99 -11.54 -0.49 -0.18
CA VAL A 99 -10.42 -1.00 0.58
C VAL A 99 -10.84 -1.30 2.01
N THR A 100 -11.60 -0.41 2.62
CA THR A 100 -12.11 -0.61 3.97
C THR A 100 -12.92 -1.91 4.07
N ALA A 101 -13.68 -2.22 3.02
CA ALA A 101 -14.45 -3.46 2.98
C ALA A 101 -13.55 -4.70 2.92
N MET A 102 -12.34 -4.58 2.37
CA MET A 102 -11.37 -5.68 2.33
C MET A 102 -10.66 -5.88 3.67
N LEU A 103 -10.58 -4.83 4.49
CA LEU A 103 -9.85 -4.87 5.76
C LEU A 103 -10.79 -5.30 6.88
N THR A 104 -11.18 -6.56 6.86
CA THR A 104 -12.01 -7.14 7.90
C THR A 104 -11.20 -7.29 9.20
N GLU A 105 -11.90 -7.58 10.30
CA GLU A 105 -11.23 -7.82 11.58
C GLU A 105 -10.23 -8.97 11.48
N ASP A 106 -10.56 -10.01 10.72
CA ASP A 106 -9.65 -11.14 10.52
C ASP A 106 -8.37 -10.71 9.80
N VAL A 107 -8.51 -9.91 8.73
CA VAL A 107 -7.36 -9.39 7.98
C VAL A 107 -6.52 -8.49 8.88
N LYS A 108 -7.14 -7.58 9.61
CA LYS A 108 -6.41 -6.67 10.51
C LYS A 108 -5.67 -7.44 11.60
N SER A 109 -6.23 -8.53 12.09
CA SER A 109 -5.59 -9.33 13.13
C SER A 109 -4.29 -9.98 12.62
N LYS A 110 -4.24 -10.28 11.33
CA LYS A 110 -3.04 -10.86 10.70
C LYS A 110 -1.99 -9.81 10.36
N LEU A 111 -2.40 -8.53 10.25
CA LEU A 111 -1.50 -7.40 10.02
C LEU A 111 -1.09 -6.78 11.37
N SER A 112 -0.46 -7.58 12.22
CA SER A 112 -0.23 -7.23 13.61
C SER A 112 0.73 -6.05 13.82
N LYS A 113 1.56 -5.72 12.81
CA LYS A 113 2.50 -4.61 12.90
C LYS A 113 1.95 -3.32 12.31
N ILE A 114 0.72 -3.34 11.85
CA ILE A 114 0.04 -2.17 11.31
C ILE A 114 -1.09 -1.80 12.26
N THR A 115 -1.12 -0.54 12.66
CA THR A 115 -2.16 0.00 13.52
C THR A 115 -3.09 0.85 12.67
N PHE A 116 -4.37 0.53 12.69
CA PHE A 116 -5.39 1.28 11.95
C PHE A 116 -6.03 2.29 12.89
N CYS A 117 -5.99 3.56 12.50
CA CYS A 117 -6.48 4.67 13.30
C CYS A 117 -7.59 5.40 12.57
N LYS A 118 -8.44 6.06 13.33
CA LYS A 118 -9.47 6.96 12.76
C LYS A 118 -9.31 8.35 13.29
#